data_8efe05023d76e6a9ccd776a5408a33a7
#
_entry.id   8efe05023d76e6a9ccd776a5408a33a7
#
_cell.length_a   1.000
_cell.length_b   1.000
_cell.length_c   1.000
_cell.angle_alpha   90.00
_cell.angle_beta   90.00
_cell.angle_gamma   90.00
#
_symmetry.space_group_name_H-M   'P 1'
#
loop_
_entity.id
_entity.type
_entity.pdbx_description
1 polymer ?
#
loop_
_entity_poly.entity_id
_entity_poly.type
_entity_poly.pdbx_seq_one_letter_code
_entity_poly.pdbx_strand_id
1 'polypeptide(L)'
;MIVGAMKAGTSTLHATLAQHPEIFMTKPKELHAWDMPTPPPVDSYHMHFERGRGFAIRGESTPSYAYHPGTMERLARYNPGLKLIFIMRDPVKRAISHINHSVRLRRLPEKDLFGELLADQRDMSRLDVKPFRPSPYGYHARGLCPPQISRNPRLSDASHIPLQP
;
A
#
# COMPACT_ATOMS: atom_id res chain seq x y z
N MET A 1 -8.85 6.47 1.00
CA MET A 1 -7.50 6.00 1.37
C MET A 1 -7.02 4.99 0.34
N ILE A 2 -5.79 5.13 -0.20
CA ILE A 2 -5.19 4.18 -1.13
C ILE A 2 -4.36 3.17 -0.32
N VAL A 3 -4.81 1.92 -0.27
CA VAL A 3 -4.27 0.87 0.63
C VAL A 3 -3.39 -0.17 -0.07
N GLY A 4 -3.34 -0.17 -1.40
CA GLY A 4 -2.56 -1.14 -2.20
C GLY A 4 -2.84 -1.04 -3.68
N ALA A 5 -2.21 -1.91 -4.47
CA ALA A 5 -1.04 -2.71 -4.13
C ALA A 5 0.26 -1.92 -4.36
N MET A 6 1.30 -2.26 -3.60
CA MET A 6 2.62 -1.66 -3.82
C MET A 6 3.11 -1.90 -5.25
N LYS A 7 3.60 -0.85 -5.91
CA LYS A 7 4.05 -0.85 -7.32
C LYS A 7 2.96 -1.03 -8.38
N ALA A 8 1.69 -0.77 -8.00
CA ALA A 8 0.56 -0.81 -8.92
C ALA A 8 0.14 0.58 -9.46
N GLY A 9 0.91 1.64 -9.22
CA GLY A 9 0.57 3.00 -9.68
C GLY A 9 -0.03 3.91 -8.59
N THR A 10 0.03 3.52 -7.33
CA THR A 10 -0.52 4.29 -6.20
C THR A 10 0.05 5.70 -6.07
N SER A 11 1.32 5.91 -6.47
CA SER A 11 1.93 7.26 -6.45
C SER A 11 1.35 8.17 -7.53
N THR A 12 1.09 7.63 -8.72
CA THR A 12 0.43 8.36 -9.81
C THR A 12 -0.98 8.75 -9.40
N LEU A 13 -1.77 7.79 -8.90
CA LEU A 13 -3.14 8.08 -8.45
C LEU A 13 -3.14 9.11 -7.30
N HIS A 14 -2.22 8.99 -6.34
CA HIS A 14 -2.09 9.97 -5.26
C HIS A 14 -1.84 11.39 -5.81
N ALA A 15 -0.91 11.52 -6.76
CA ALA A 15 -0.58 12.80 -7.38
C ALA A 15 -1.74 13.36 -8.21
N THR A 16 -2.48 12.50 -8.91
CA THR A 16 -3.67 12.90 -9.68
C THR A 16 -4.78 13.39 -8.74
N LEU A 17 -5.09 12.65 -7.68
CA LEU A 17 -6.09 13.06 -6.71
C LEU A 17 -5.72 14.37 -5.99
N ALA A 18 -4.44 14.59 -5.73
CA ALA A 18 -3.95 15.83 -5.11
C ALA A 18 -4.12 17.08 -5.99
N GLN A 19 -4.42 16.93 -7.28
CA GLN A 19 -4.73 18.03 -8.20
C GLN A 19 -6.22 18.39 -8.23
N HIS A 20 -7.08 17.55 -7.65
CA HIS A 20 -8.51 17.81 -7.64
C HIS A 20 -8.85 18.90 -6.61
N PRO A 21 -9.68 19.91 -6.96
CA PRO A 21 -9.94 21.05 -6.09
C PRO A 21 -10.65 20.71 -4.78
N GLU A 22 -11.37 19.60 -4.72
CA GLU A 22 -12.10 19.17 -3.54
C GLU A 22 -11.41 18.05 -2.74
N ILE A 23 -10.22 17.61 -3.17
CA ILE A 23 -9.51 16.48 -2.53
C ILE A 23 -8.16 16.95 -1.98
N PHE A 24 -7.98 16.81 -0.68
CA PHE A 24 -6.70 16.95 -0.05
C PHE A 24 -6.02 15.59 0.09
N MET A 25 -4.78 15.48 -0.38
CA MET A 25 -3.93 14.31 -0.16
C MET A 25 -2.75 14.67 0.73
N THR A 26 -2.47 13.85 1.75
CA THR A 26 -1.41 14.12 2.73
C THR A 26 -0.03 14.27 2.13
N LYS A 27 0.79 15.12 2.74
CA LYS A 27 2.25 15.19 2.55
C LYS A 27 2.90 15.07 3.93
N PRO A 28 3.84 14.12 4.11
CA PRO A 28 4.35 13.16 3.13
C PRO A 28 3.33 12.08 2.72
N LYS A 29 3.60 11.42 1.60
CA LYS A 29 2.96 10.16 1.20
C LYS A 29 3.51 9.02 2.07
N GLU A 30 2.69 7.97 2.27
CA GLU A 30 3.03 6.77 3.04
C GLU A 30 3.28 7.09 4.53
N LEU A 31 2.19 7.41 5.23
CA LEU A 31 2.24 7.75 6.66
C LEU A 31 2.60 6.56 7.54
N HIS A 32 2.35 5.33 7.08
CA HIS A 32 2.62 4.10 7.83
C HIS A 32 2.01 4.05 9.25
N ALA A 33 0.95 4.81 9.48
CA ALA A 33 0.36 4.91 10.82
C ALA A 33 -0.33 3.62 11.29
N TRP A 34 -0.90 2.85 10.36
CA TRP A 34 -1.76 1.71 10.69
C TRP A 34 -1.10 0.33 10.50
N ASP A 35 0.03 0.25 9.79
CA ASP A 35 0.82 -0.97 9.61
C ASP A 35 1.97 -1.11 10.63
N MET A 36 2.05 -0.17 11.57
CA MET A 36 2.94 -0.27 12.73
C MET A 36 2.41 -1.27 13.77
N PRO A 37 3.30 -1.92 14.55
CA PRO A 37 2.89 -2.77 15.68
C PRO A 37 2.02 -2.01 16.67
N THR A 38 2.44 -0.80 17.00
CA THR A 38 1.70 0.14 17.84
C THR A 38 1.36 1.37 17.00
N PRO A 39 0.11 1.52 16.58
CA PRO A 39 -0.32 2.73 15.86
C PRO A 39 -0.04 3.99 16.70
N PRO A 40 0.29 5.10 16.07
CA PRO A 40 0.45 6.36 16.78
C PRO A 40 -0.89 6.83 17.38
N PRO A 41 -0.87 7.74 18.36
CA PRO A 41 -2.09 8.39 18.83
C PRO A 41 -2.88 8.98 17.66
N VAL A 42 -4.19 8.86 17.69
CA VAL A 42 -5.08 9.29 16.60
C VAL A 42 -4.91 10.78 16.30
N ASP A 43 -4.68 11.60 17.31
CA ASP A 43 -4.45 13.03 17.13
C ASP A 43 -3.17 13.31 16.31
N SER A 44 -2.09 12.57 16.57
CA SER A 44 -0.87 12.68 15.77
C SER A 44 -1.10 12.31 14.30
N TYR A 45 -1.93 11.30 14.05
CA TYR A 45 -2.32 10.94 12.70
C TYR A 45 -3.19 12.04 12.05
N HIS A 46 -4.11 12.64 12.80
CA HIS A 46 -4.97 13.72 12.30
C HIS A 46 -4.20 15.00 11.94
N MET A 47 -3.08 15.28 12.59
CA MET A 47 -2.24 16.44 12.26
C MET A 47 -1.80 16.47 10.78
N HIS A 48 -1.64 15.31 10.14
CA HIS A 48 -1.31 15.21 8.71
C HIS A 48 -2.42 15.76 7.80
N PHE A 49 -3.64 15.90 8.31
CA PHE A 49 -4.82 16.34 7.56
C PHE A 49 -5.26 17.77 7.91
N GLU A 50 -4.57 18.46 8.81
CA GLU A 50 -4.90 19.82 9.23
C GLU A 50 -4.96 20.82 8.06
N ARG A 51 -4.01 20.72 7.14
CA ARG A 51 -3.96 21.54 5.91
C ARG A 51 -5.12 21.24 4.94
N GLY A 52 -5.81 20.15 5.14
CA GLY A 52 -6.99 19.72 4.36
C GLY A 52 -8.31 20.16 4.97
N ARG A 53 -8.32 20.99 6.01
CA ARG A 53 -9.56 21.57 6.55
C ARG A 53 -10.22 22.40 5.46
N GLY A 54 -11.49 22.15 5.21
CA GLY A 54 -12.25 22.81 4.13
C GLY A 54 -12.33 22.03 2.82
N PHE A 55 -11.51 21.00 2.61
CA PHE A 55 -11.69 20.09 1.48
C PHE A 55 -12.82 19.09 1.76
N ALA A 56 -13.61 18.78 0.74
CA ALA A 56 -14.70 17.80 0.86
C ALA A 56 -14.18 16.39 1.20
N ILE A 57 -13.02 16.03 0.65
CA ILE A 57 -12.38 14.71 0.86
C ILE A 57 -10.92 14.91 1.32
N ARG A 58 -10.54 14.15 2.33
CA ARG A 58 -9.15 14.08 2.80
C ARG A 58 -8.65 12.65 2.70
N GLY A 59 -7.49 12.46 2.10
CA GLY A 59 -6.94 11.15 1.81
C GLY A 59 -5.46 10.99 2.07
N GLU A 60 -5.05 9.76 2.26
CA GLU A 60 -3.66 9.33 2.27
C GLU A 60 -3.43 8.11 1.39
N SER A 61 -2.16 7.75 1.17
CA SER A 61 -1.76 6.62 0.36
C SER A 61 -0.60 5.88 0.99
N THR A 62 -0.89 4.73 1.59
CA THR A 62 0.09 3.79 2.14
C THR A 62 -0.15 2.40 1.58
N PRO A 63 0.51 2.02 0.48
CA PRO A 63 0.20 0.80 -0.27
C PRO A 63 0.50 -0.51 0.47
N SER A 64 1.17 -0.46 1.60
CA SER A 64 1.44 -1.61 2.46
C SER A 64 0.27 -2.00 3.36
N TYR A 65 -0.72 -1.14 3.55
CA TYR A 65 -1.82 -1.39 4.47
C TYR A 65 -2.59 -2.68 4.17
N ALA A 66 -2.93 -2.93 2.91
CA ALA A 66 -3.64 -4.15 2.53
C ALA A 66 -2.78 -5.42 2.65
N TYR A 67 -1.46 -5.28 2.71
CA TYR A 67 -0.55 -6.41 2.84
C TYR A 67 -0.35 -6.85 4.28
N HIS A 68 -0.23 -5.91 5.22
CA HIS A 68 0.06 -6.22 6.62
C HIS A 68 -1.17 -6.76 7.36
N PRO A 69 -1.06 -7.92 8.02
CA PRO A 69 -2.14 -8.49 8.81
C PRO A 69 -2.61 -7.52 9.91
N GLY A 70 -3.90 -7.52 10.17
CA GLY A 70 -4.52 -6.69 11.21
C GLY A 70 -4.65 -5.20 10.88
N THR A 71 -4.04 -4.71 9.81
CA THR A 71 -4.11 -3.30 9.43
C THR A 71 -5.53 -2.89 9.01
N MET A 72 -6.17 -3.72 8.22
CA MET A 72 -7.51 -3.42 7.70
C MET A 72 -8.56 -3.44 8.82
N GLU A 73 -8.40 -4.32 9.80
CA GLU A 73 -9.24 -4.38 10.99
C GLU A 73 -9.05 -3.13 11.86
N ARG A 74 -7.81 -2.65 12.00
CA ARG A 74 -7.53 -1.39 12.71
C ARG A 74 -8.17 -0.21 12.01
N LEU A 75 -8.05 -0.12 10.68
CA LEU A 75 -8.69 0.91 9.87
C LEU A 75 -10.21 0.87 9.98
N ALA A 76 -10.80 -0.32 9.99
CA ALA A 76 -12.24 -0.50 10.14
C ALA A 76 -12.75 -0.03 11.51
N ARG A 77 -11.98 -0.26 12.59
CA ARG A 77 -12.29 0.24 13.92
C ARG A 77 -12.11 1.74 14.04
N TYR A 78 -11.06 2.28 13.41
CA TYR A 78 -10.79 3.71 13.41
C TYR A 78 -11.90 4.49 12.71
N ASN A 79 -12.29 4.08 11.54
CA ASN A 79 -13.38 4.73 10.79
C ASN A 79 -14.09 3.74 9.86
N PRO A 80 -15.26 3.26 10.26
CA PRO A 80 -16.06 2.35 9.42
C PRO A 80 -16.54 2.98 8.11
N GLY A 81 -16.55 4.29 7.97
CA GLY A 81 -16.93 5.00 6.74
C GLY A 81 -15.78 5.25 5.76
N LEU A 82 -14.57 4.77 6.02
CA LEU A 82 -13.44 4.96 5.11
C LEU A 82 -13.73 4.39 3.72
N LYS A 83 -13.49 5.22 2.70
CA LYS A 83 -13.45 4.77 1.31
C LYS A 83 -12.04 4.28 1.00
N LEU A 84 -11.94 3.01 0.59
CA LEU A 84 -10.68 2.33 0.31
C LEU A 84 -10.49 2.16 -1.19
N ILE A 85 -9.28 2.40 -1.67
CA ILE A 85 -8.88 2.18 -3.06
C ILE A 85 -7.74 1.17 -3.07
N PHE A 86 -7.94 0.08 -3.79
CA PHE A 86 -6.94 -0.93 -4.04
C PHE A 86 -6.71 -1.06 -5.55
N ILE A 87 -5.50 -0.76 -6.02
CA ILE A 87 -5.12 -0.82 -7.42
C ILE A 87 -4.44 -2.15 -7.69
N MET A 88 -4.92 -2.87 -8.68
CA MET A 88 -4.30 -4.10 -9.18
C MET A 88 -3.41 -3.81 -10.39
N ARG A 89 -2.39 -4.61 -10.56
CA ARG A 89 -1.50 -4.60 -11.70
C ARG A 89 -1.14 -6.04 -12.05
N ASP A 90 -0.78 -6.29 -13.30
CA ASP A 90 -0.16 -7.56 -13.70
C ASP A 90 0.91 -7.98 -12.68
N PRO A 91 0.83 -9.18 -12.11
CA PRO A 91 1.68 -9.59 -10.99
C PRO A 91 3.17 -9.63 -11.36
N VAL A 92 3.49 -10.04 -12.60
CA VAL A 92 4.87 -10.11 -13.08
C VAL A 92 5.44 -8.69 -13.24
N LYS A 93 4.73 -7.82 -13.94
CA LYS A 93 5.13 -6.40 -14.12
C LYS A 93 5.25 -5.69 -12.78
N ARG A 94 4.40 -6.02 -11.81
CA ARG A 94 4.46 -5.48 -10.45
C ARG A 94 5.72 -5.95 -9.72
N ALA A 95 6.03 -7.26 -9.77
CA ALA A 95 7.20 -7.84 -9.11
C ALA A 95 8.51 -7.26 -9.69
N ILE A 96 8.64 -7.19 -11.02
CA ILE A 96 9.78 -6.55 -11.68
C ILE A 96 9.93 -5.09 -11.23
N SER A 97 8.83 -4.34 -11.20
CA SER A 97 8.85 -2.95 -10.73
C SER A 97 9.26 -2.83 -9.26
N HIS A 98 8.96 -3.83 -8.42
CA HIS A 98 9.35 -3.85 -7.02
C HIS A 98 10.84 -4.11 -6.85
N ILE A 99 11.37 -5.12 -7.56
CA ILE A 99 12.81 -5.43 -7.57
C ILE A 99 13.62 -4.21 -8.02
N ASN A 100 13.27 -3.63 -9.17
CA ASN A 100 13.95 -2.43 -9.69
C ASN A 100 13.90 -1.26 -8.69
N HIS A 101 12.81 -1.13 -7.94
CA HIS A 101 12.71 -0.13 -6.88
C HIS A 101 13.66 -0.44 -5.71
N SER A 102 13.79 -1.71 -5.32
CA SER A 102 14.69 -2.13 -4.24
C SER A 102 16.17 -1.92 -4.62
N VAL A 103 16.53 -2.20 -5.86
CA VAL A 103 17.87 -1.90 -6.40
C VAL A 103 18.13 -0.40 -6.40
N ARG A 104 17.22 0.41 -6.93
CA ARG A 104 17.36 1.87 -6.94
C ARG A 104 17.52 2.46 -5.56
N LEU A 105 16.92 1.87 -4.54
CA LEU A 105 17.08 2.27 -3.15
C LEU A 105 18.31 1.63 -2.47
N ARG A 106 19.17 0.94 -3.24
CA ARG A 106 20.35 0.24 -2.74
C ARG A 106 20.04 -0.79 -1.64
N ARG A 107 18.83 -1.34 -1.63
CA ARG A 107 18.41 -2.40 -0.70
C ARG A 107 18.80 -3.78 -1.20
N LEU A 108 19.03 -3.92 -2.50
CA LEU A 108 19.51 -5.11 -3.18
C LEU A 108 20.67 -4.74 -4.09
N PRO A 109 21.66 -5.64 -4.24
CA PRO A 109 22.67 -5.52 -5.29
C PRO A 109 21.99 -5.65 -6.67
N GLU A 110 22.57 -5.04 -7.69
CA GLU A 110 22.05 -5.10 -9.07
C GLU A 110 22.23 -6.49 -9.71
N LYS A 111 22.99 -7.37 -9.05
CA LYS A 111 23.30 -8.69 -9.54
C LYS A 111 22.14 -9.67 -9.33
N ASP A 112 21.83 -10.43 -10.36
CA ASP A 112 20.90 -11.57 -10.35
C ASP A 112 19.48 -11.25 -9.81
N LEU A 113 18.82 -10.25 -10.42
CA LEU A 113 17.44 -9.89 -10.07
C LEU A 113 16.46 -11.06 -10.27
N PHE A 114 16.74 -11.96 -11.20
CA PHE A 114 15.90 -13.13 -11.46
C PHE A 114 16.10 -14.21 -10.38
N GLY A 115 17.33 -14.44 -9.95
CA GLY A 115 17.63 -15.31 -8.82
C GLY A 115 16.98 -14.83 -7.52
N GLU A 116 16.99 -13.53 -7.25
CA GLU A 116 16.28 -12.95 -6.11
C GLU A 116 14.77 -13.17 -6.17
N LEU A 117 14.17 -13.06 -7.36
CA LEU A 117 12.74 -13.34 -7.55
C LEU A 117 12.40 -14.81 -7.30
N LEU A 118 13.24 -15.73 -7.77
CA LEU A 118 13.08 -17.16 -7.54
C LEU A 118 13.32 -17.54 -6.07
N ALA A 119 14.31 -16.92 -5.42
CA ALA A 119 14.58 -17.13 -4.00
C ALA A 119 13.40 -16.67 -3.12
N ASP A 120 12.79 -15.54 -3.44
CA ASP A 120 11.61 -15.01 -2.77
C ASP A 120 10.40 -15.97 -2.88
N GLN A 121 10.26 -16.66 -4.01
CA GLN A 121 9.22 -17.67 -4.20
C GLN A 121 9.44 -18.93 -3.34
N ARG A 122 10.67 -19.35 -3.17
CA ARG A 122 11.04 -20.59 -2.46
C ARG A 122 11.08 -20.41 -0.95
N ASP A 123 11.43 -19.25 -0.49
CA ASP A 123 11.63 -18.97 0.92
C ASP A 123 10.49 -18.11 1.48
N MET A 124 9.40 -18.79 1.83
CA MET A 124 8.24 -18.17 2.47
C MET A 124 8.58 -17.63 3.87
N SER A 125 9.68 -18.04 4.50
CA SER A 125 10.12 -17.51 5.81
C SER A 125 10.66 -16.09 5.69
N ARG A 126 11.13 -15.71 4.49
CA ARG A 126 11.50 -14.31 4.17
C ARG A 126 10.31 -13.38 4.10
N LEU A 127 9.11 -13.92 4.11
CA LEU A 127 7.87 -13.15 4.29
C LEU A 127 7.71 -12.64 5.72
N ASP A 128 8.81 -12.59 6.48
CA ASP A 128 8.81 -12.01 7.81
C ASP A 128 8.21 -10.60 7.75
N VAL A 129 6.93 -10.59 8.05
CA VAL A 129 6.10 -9.39 8.16
C VAL A 129 6.52 -8.72 9.46
N LYS A 130 7.82 -8.37 9.56
CA LYS A 130 8.23 -7.45 10.62
C LYS A 130 7.50 -6.15 10.33
N PRO A 131 6.60 -5.79 11.23
CA PRO A 131 5.93 -4.52 11.12
C PRO A 131 7.03 -3.46 11.02
N PHE A 132 6.83 -2.48 10.12
CA PHE A 132 7.67 -1.30 10.03
C PHE A 132 8.96 -1.36 9.19
N ARG A 133 9.43 -2.49 8.72
CA ARG A 133 10.42 -2.46 7.64
C ARG A 133 9.74 -2.94 6.36
N PRO A 134 9.69 -2.13 5.30
CA PRO A 134 9.41 -2.68 3.99
C PRO A 134 10.48 -3.73 3.76
N SER A 135 10.10 -5.01 3.97
CA SER A 135 10.97 -6.10 3.59
C SER A 135 11.36 -5.86 2.15
N PRO A 136 12.64 -5.87 1.79
CA PRO A 136 13.03 -5.84 0.38
C PRO A 136 12.47 -7.04 -0.37
N TYR A 137 11.98 -8.02 0.35
CA TYR A 137 11.41 -9.29 -0.11
C TYR A 137 9.87 -9.24 -0.13
N GLY A 138 9.25 -10.35 -0.51
CA GLY A 138 7.80 -10.45 -0.63
C GLY A 138 7.29 -9.99 -2.00
N TYR A 139 8.13 -10.14 -3.04
CA TYR A 139 7.77 -9.76 -4.41
C TYR A 139 6.54 -10.53 -4.91
N HIS A 140 6.45 -11.82 -4.59
CA HIS A 140 5.30 -12.66 -4.93
C HIS A 140 4.12 -12.39 -4.01
N ALA A 141 4.32 -12.46 -2.69
CA ALA A 141 3.25 -12.33 -1.71
C ALA A 141 2.51 -11.00 -1.80
N ARG A 142 3.23 -9.90 -2.08
CA ARG A 142 2.62 -8.59 -2.32
C ARG A 142 1.86 -8.50 -3.63
N GLY A 143 2.05 -9.47 -4.54
CA GLY A 143 1.32 -9.59 -5.80
C GLY A 143 0.12 -10.53 -5.73
N LEU A 144 -0.03 -11.29 -4.66
CA LEU A 144 -1.17 -12.17 -4.44
C LEU A 144 -2.38 -11.36 -3.98
N CYS A 145 -2.93 -10.54 -4.89
CA CYS A 145 -4.08 -9.69 -4.61
C CYS A 145 -5.30 -10.46 -4.07
N PRO A 146 -5.68 -11.66 -4.58
CA PRO A 146 -6.83 -12.38 -4.08
C PRO A 146 -6.80 -12.65 -2.56
N PRO A 147 -5.71 -13.16 -1.95
CA PRO A 147 -5.64 -13.30 -0.50
C PRO A 147 -5.70 -11.98 0.28
N GLN A 148 -5.21 -10.89 -0.31
CA GLN A 148 -5.29 -9.56 0.31
C GLN A 148 -6.71 -9.01 0.27
N ILE A 149 -7.43 -9.23 -0.83
CA ILE A 149 -8.83 -8.84 -1.00
C ILE A 149 -9.74 -9.71 -0.11
N SER A 150 -9.60 -11.03 -0.15
CA SER A 150 -10.47 -11.94 0.61
C SER A 150 -10.36 -11.79 2.13
N ARG A 151 -9.19 -11.39 2.64
CA ARG A 151 -9.00 -11.04 4.06
C ARG A 151 -9.68 -9.73 4.46
N ASN A 152 -10.17 -8.97 3.49
CA ASN A 152 -10.71 -7.64 3.71
C ASN A 152 -12.11 -7.55 3.08
N PRO A 153 -13.18 -7.90 3.82
CA PRO A 153 -14.55 -7.90 3.30
C PRO A 153 -14.94 -6.58 2.62
N ARG A 154 -14.41 -5.45 3.09
CA ARG A 154 -14.65 -4.13 2.49
C ARG A 154 -14.00 -3.93 1.13
N LEU A 155 -13.02 -4.74 0.75
CA LEU A 155 -12.43 -4.74 -0.59
C LEU A 155 -13.13 -5.74 -1.50
N SER A 156 -13.73 -6.80 -0.92
CA SER A 156 -14.48 -7.81 -1.68
C SER A 156 -15.82 -7.29 -2.20
N ASP A 157 -16.45 -6.38 -1.46
CA ASP A 157 -17.74 -5.77 -1.84
C ASP A 157 -17.59 -4.52 -2.73
N ALA A 158 -16.37 -4.21 -3.14
CA ALA A 158 -16.09 -3.02 -3.93
C ALA A 158 -16.54 -3.18 -5.39
N SER A 159 -17.21 -2.17 -5.91
CA SER A 159 -17.46 -2.03 -7.35
C SER A 159 -16.11 -1.91 -8.09
N HIS A 160 -15.87 -2.79 -9.05
CA HIS A 160 -14.67 -2.77 -9.86
C HIS A 160 -14.79 -1.72 -10.97
N ILE A 161 -13.90 -0.75 -10.97
CA ILE A 161 -13.71 0.14 -12.13
C ILE A 161 -12.48 -0.40 -12.87
N PRO A 162 -12.64 -1.00 -14.06
CA PRO A 162 -11.50 -1.41 -14.86
C PRO A 162 -10.75 -0.16 -15.31
N LEU A 163 -9.47 -0.07 -14.94
CA LEU A 163 -8.58 0.91 -15.55
C LEU A 163 -8.26 0.40 -16.96
N GLN A 164 -8.73 1.11 -17.97
CA GLN A 164 -8.34 0.84 -19.35
C GLN A 164 -6.83 1.05 -19.53
N PRO A 165 -6.18 0.28 -20.43
CA PRO A 165 -4.74 0.31 -20.67
C PRO A 165 -4.24 1.67 -21.18
#